data_12e0a9ae2afb2a46f6c25f6daff9d201
#
_entry.id   12e0a9ae2afb2a46f6c25f6daff9d201
#
_cell.length_a   1.000
_cell.length_b   1.000
_cell.length_c   1.000
_cell.angle_alpha   90.00
_cell.angle_beta   90.00
_cell.angle_gamma   90.00
#
_symmetry.space_group_name_H-M   'P 1'
#
loop_
_entity.id
_entity.type
_entity.pdbx_description
1 polymer ?
#
loop_
_entity_poly.entity_id
_entity_poly.type
_entity_poly.pdbx_seq_one_letter_code
_entity_poly.pdbx_strand_id
1 'polypeptide(L)'
;MAVITDSLNAKTVLDLIGEERTVVVRRDKEWKPGELVEFYNELGKVIQQNDKVTGTIGNGELVKVRQNGLFAGKEDGELEWHSAGMNRTGHDDIVAMYMHQTAESGGDTYFTDHQRAWDDLDEETKNICRSVKSKTVTYTSKMKLEKMHYKNVFSDERTMMEFRDIDGKTSFEKQTPRKDLVTNHPINNKEGLYYPWSVIRGFTGLDRDQQHSLYYKLKNHTLQEKYIYMHKWERNDIVLSDQHHSLHRRDAYTGDRELWRAGICLR
;
A
#
# COMPACT_ATOMS: atom_id res chain seq x y z
N MET A 1 -12.74 -8.57 0.74
CA MET A 1 -13.35 -7.27 1.13
C MET A 1 -12.85 -6.92 2.52
N ALA A 2 -13.32 -5.84 3.13
CA ALA A 2 -12.91 -5.54 4.51
C ALA A 2 -13.93 -6.06 5.50
N VAL A 3 -13.47 -6.31 6.72
CA VAL A 3 -14.32 -6.68 7.86
C VAL A 3 -14.16 -5.65 8.98
N ILE A 4 -15.26 -5.30 9.63
CA ILE A 4 -15.26 -4.44 10.81
C ILE A 4 -15.39 -5.34 12.04
N THR A 5 -14.51 -5.15 13.03
CA THR A 5 -14.50 -5.91 14.28
C THR A 5 -14.20 -5.01 15.47
N ASP A 6 -14.62 -5.40 16.65
CA ASP A 6 -14.20 -4.80 17.93
C ASP A 6 -13.11 -5.65 18.63
N SER A 7 -12.74 -6.77 18.01
CA SER A 7 -11.74 -7.69 18.56
C SER A 7 -10.33 -7.09 18.55
N LEU A 8 -9.63 -7.26 19.66
CA LEU A 8 -8.20 -7.00 19.82
C LEU A 8 -7.39 -8.29 19.96
N ASN A 9 -8.00 -9.44 19.79
CA ASN A 9 -7.26 -10.69 19.80
C ASN A 9 -6.38 -10.77 18.56
N ALA A 10 -5.07 -10.75 18.74
CA ALA A 10 -4.09 -10.70 17.65
C ALA A 10 -4.27 -11.85 16.65
N LYS A 11 -4.51 -13.08 17.14
CA LYS A 11 -4.74 -14.22 16.25
C LYS A 11 -5.99 -14.01 15.39
N THR A 12 -7.10 -13.61 15.98
CA THR A 12 -8.35 -13.33 15.25
C THR A 12 -8.13 -12.24 14.19
N VAL A 13 -7.44 -11.16 14.55
CA VAL A 13 -7.17 -10.06 13.63
C VAL A 13 -6.26 -10.50 12.48
N LEU A 14 -5.23 -11.29 12.75
CA LEU A 14 -4.34 -11.84 11.71
C LEU A 14 -5.08 -12.81 10.79
N ASP A 15 -5.92 -13.69 11.33
CA ASP A 15 -6.75 -14.60 10.53
C ASP A 15 -7.66 -13.81 9.58
N LEU A 16 -8.31 -12.74 10.09
CA LEU A 16 -9.16 -11.85 9.28
C LEU A 16 -8.35 -11.09 8.21
N ILE A 17 -7.15 -10.60 8.50
CA ILE A 17 -6.26 -10.01 7.48
C ILE A 17 -5.92 -11.05 6.42
N GLY A 18 -5.64 -12.29 6.84
CA GLY A 18 -5.39 -13.42 5.96
C GLY A 18 -6.59 -13.79 5.07
N GLU A 19 -7.81 -13.45 5.44
CA GLU A 19 -9.03 -13.75 4.68
C GLU A 19 -9.51 -12.57 3.82
N GLU A 20 -9.44 -11.35 4.37
CA GLU A 20 -10.11 -10.16 3.81
C GLU A 20 -9.16 -9.03 3.39
N ARG A 21 -7.86 -9.18 3.54
CA ARG A 21 -6.81 -8.16 3.22
C ARG A 21 -6.89 -6.86 4.04
N THR A 22 -8.08 -6.47 4.47
CA THR A 22 -8.28 -5.22 5.23
C THR A 22 -9.20 -5.49 6.40
N VAL A 23 -8.78 -5.10 7.59
CA VAL A 23 -9.54 -5.20 8.84
C VAL A 23 -9.67 -3.84 9.46
N VAL A 24 -10.88 -3.47 9.82
CA VAL A 24 -11.18 -2.25 10.56
C VAL A 24 -11.49 -2.62 12.00
N VAL A 25 -10.64 -2.22 12.94
CA VAL A 25 -10.95 -2.32 14.36
C VAL A 25 -11.63 -1.01 14.77
N ARG A 26 -12.93 -1.10 15.09
CA ARG A 26 -13.75 0.05 15.47
C ARG A 26 -14.23 -0.10 16.91
N ARG A 27 -13.83 0.84 17.74
CA ARG A 27 -14.22 0.89 19.16
C ARG A 27 -14.43 2.34 19.60
N ASP A 28 -15.36 2.54 20.48
CA ASP A 28 -15.57 3.84 21.14
C ASP A 28 -14.49 4.05 22.23
N LYS A 29 -13.26 4.22 21.77
CA LYS A 29 -12.09 4.43 22.64
C LYS A 29 -11.04 5.26 21.90
N GLU A 30 -10.60 6.34 22.53
CA GLU A 30 -9.39 7.03 22.10
C GLU A 30 -8.14 6.24 22.52
N TRP A 31 -7.22 6.03 21.59
CA TRP A 31 -6.02 5.26 21.81
C TRP A 31 -4.83 6.18 22.11
N LYS A 32 -4.05 5.83 23.11
CA LYS A 32 -2.73 6.44 23.33
C LYS A 32 -1.69 5.78 22.44
N PRO A 33 -0.63 6.52 22.04
CA PRO A 33 0.43 5.96 21.20
C PRO A 33 1.02 4.65 21.73
N GLY A 34 1.30 4.55 23.04
CA GLY A 34 1.82 3.33 23.67
C GLY A 34 0.87 2.13 23.54
N GLU A 35 -0.43 2.34 23.79
CA GLU A 35 -1.44 1.27 23.67
C GLU A 35 -1.56 0.75 22.22
N LEU A 36 -1.43 1.64 21.22
CA LEU A 36 -1.40 1.22 19.81
C LEU A 36 -0.16 0.38 19.50
N VAL A 37 1.00 0.82 19.97
CA VAL A 37 2.27 0.10 19.75
C VAL A 37 2.24 -1.27 20.44
N GLU A 38 1.71 -1.36 21.65
CA GLU A 38 1.50 -2.63 22.35
C GLU A 38 0.62 -3.58 21.52
N PHE A 39 -0.56 -3.12 21.10
CA PHE A 39 -1.44 -3.92 20.25
C PHE A 39 -0.78 -4.33 18.94
N TYR A 40 -0.09 -3.42 18.27
CA TYR A 40 0.58 -3.73 17.00
C TYR A 40 1.73 -4.73 17.18
N ASN A 41 2.44 -4.70 18.31
CA ASN A 41 3.49 -5.67 18.64
C ASN A 41 2.95 -7.08 18.95
N GLU A 42 1.68 -7.22 19.31
CA GLU A 42 1.03 -8.53 19.39
C GLU A 42 0.78 -9.14 18.00
N LEU A 43 0.54 -8.31 16.98
CA LEU A 43 0.37 -8.75 15.60
C LEU A 43 1.71 -9.13 14.92
N GLY A 44 2.79 -8.45 15.28
CA GLY A 44 4.10 -8.64 14.70
C GLY A 44 5.10 -7.61 15.22
N LYS A 45 6.27 -7.53 14.61
CA LYS A 45 7.28 -6.55 14.98
C LYS A 45 6.97 -5.19 14.36
N VAL A 46 6.70 -4.20 15.19
CA VAL A 46 6.56 -2.81 14.71
C VAL A 46 7.91 -2.27 14.25
N ILE A 47 7.92 -1.69 13.05
CA ILE A 47 9.13 -1.16 12.42
C ILE A 47 9.35 0.27 12.90
N GLN A 48 10.54 0.54 13.44
CA GLN A 48 10.92 1.91 13.77
C GLN A 48 11.09 2.76 12.51
N GLN A 49 10.44 3.90 12.49
CA GLN A 49 10.49 4.86 11.40
C GLN A 49 11.34 6.06 11.82
N ASN A 50 12.43 6.28 11.09
CA ASN A 50 13.25 7.49 11.26
C ASN A 50 12.77 8.58 10.29
N ASP A 51 11.50 8.95 10.35
CA ASP A 51 10.96 9.98 9.48
C ASP A 51 11.01 11.35 10.17
N LYS A 52 12.10 12.06 9.95
CA LYS A 52 12.30 13.41 10.49
C LYS A 52 11.38 14.46 9.89
N VAL A 53 10.71 14.15 8.76
CA VAL A 53 9.94 15.14 8.00
C VAL A 53 8.46 15.13 8.37
N THR A 54 7.88 13.96 8.59
CA THR A 54 6.47 13.84 8.97
C THR A 54 6.24 13.92 10.48
N GLY A 55 7.30 13.84 11.26
CA GLY A 55 7.25 13.69 12.71
C GLY A 55 6.87 12.27 13.13
N THR A 56 7.53 11.78 14.13
CA THR A 56 7.22 10.50 14.77
C THR A 56 6.66 10.74 16.16
N ILE A 57 5.85 9.81 16.65
CA ILE A 57 5.36 9.73 18.02
C ILE A 57 5.69 8.37 18.62
N GLY A 58 5.61 8.26 19.94
CA GLY A 58 6.21 7.14 20.63
C GLY A 58 7.74 7.23 20.54
N ASN A 59 8.42 6.08 20.45
CA ASN A 59 9.88 6.01 20.25
C ASN A 59 10.25 5.90 18.75
N GLY A 60 9.43 6.45 17.86
CA GLY A 60 9.64 6.35 16.41
C GLY A 60 8.86 5.23 15.73
N GLU A 61 7.96 4.55 16.44
CA GLU A 61 7.13 3.47 15.88
C GLU A 61 5.95 4.00 15.07
N LEU A 62 5.43 5.15 15.44
CA LEU A 62 4.28 5.75 14.75
C LEU A 62 4.72 7.00 13.98
N VAL A 63 4.19 7.14 12.77
CA VAL A 63 4.42 8.29 11.90
C VAL A 63 3.13 9.08 11.74
N LYS A 64 3.17 10.38 12.00
CA LYS A 64 2.05 11.28 11.73
C LYS A 64 1.92 11.54 10.23
N VAL A 65 0.81 11.15 9.66
CA VAL A 65 0.41 11.49 8.29
C VAL A 65 -0.62 12.61 8.37
N ARG A 66 -0.18 13.83 8.12
CA ARG A 66 -0.99 15.06 8.22
C ARG A 66 -0.63 16.04 7.11
N GLN A 67 -1.38 17.14 7.00
CA GLN A 67 -1.02 18.27 6.14
C GLN A 67 0.44 18.67 6.35
N ASN A 68 1.10 19.09 5.27
CA ASN A 68 2.51 19.50 5.27
C ASN A 68 3.52 18.37 5.58
N GLY A 69 3.11 17.12 5.61
CA GLY A 69 4.00 15.97 5.69
C GLY A 69 4.49 15.52 4.31
N LEU A 70 5.59 14.75 4.28
CA LEU A 70 6.23 14.23 3.06
C LEU A 70 5.28 13.36 2.20
N PHE A 71 4.25 12.80 2.81
CA PHE A 71 3.25 11.95 2.17
C PHE A 71 1.88 12.64 2.01
N ALA A 72 1.81 13.93 2.32
CA ALA A 72 0.53 14.64 2.25
C ALA A 72 0.12 14.99 0.82
N GLY A 73 1.01 14.87 -0.15
CA GLY A 73 0.77 15.46 -1.46
C GLY A 73 0.67 16.99 -1.34
N LYS A 74 0.09 17.67 -2.31
CA LYS A 74 -0.50 18.99 -2.05
C LYS A 74 -1.55 18.81 -0.96
N GLU A 75 -1.65 19.76 -0.08
CA GLU A 75 -2.42 19.75 1.17
C GLU A 75 -3.82 19.11 1.09
N ASP A 76 -4.40 19.04 -0.08
CA ASP A 76 -5.73 18.54 -0.41
C ASP A 76 -5.73 17.47 -1.53
N GLY A 77 -4.54 17.04 -2.01
CA GLY A 77 -4.41 16.15 -3.16
C GLY A 77 -4.70 14.68 -2.86
N GLU A 78 -5.10 13.97 -3.90
CA GLU A 78 -5.22 12.50 -3.89
C GLU A 78 -3.87 11.84 -3.66
N LEU A 79 -3.88 10.72 -2.96
CA LEU A 79 -2.77 9.80 -2.87
C LEU A 79 -3.09 8.56 -3.71
N GLU A 80 -2.38 8.40 -4.81
CA GLU A 80 -2.57 7.31 -5.76
C GLU A 80 -2.33 5.91 -5.16
N TRP A 81 -2.77 4.88 -5.88
CA TRP A 81 -2.63 3.48 -5.49
C TRP A 81 -1.18 3.08 -5.23
N HIS A 82 -0.91 2.60 -4.04
CA HIS A 82 0.41 2.17 -3.61
C HIS A 82 0.31 1.13 -2.47
N SER A 83 1.41 0.45 -2.19
CA SER A 83 1.60 -0.30 -0.95
C SER A 83 2.68 0.34 -0.08
N ALA A 84 2.54 0.24 1.22
CA ALA A 84 3.56 0.73 2.15
C ALA A 84 4.86 -0.08 1.97
N GLY A 85 5.98 0.60 1.94
CA GLY A 85 7.28 -0.08 1.83
C GLY A 85 7.61 -0.69 0.48
N MET A 86 6.76 -0.54 -0.56
CA MET A 86 6.96 -1.14 -1.89
C MET A 86 8.34 -0.85 -2.51
N ASN A 87 9.00 0.19 -2.06
CA ASN A 87 10.31 0.65 -2.55
C ASN A 87 11.48 0.26 -1.64
N ARG A 88 11.25 -0.54 -0.59
CA ARG A 88 12.28 -0.94 0.36
C ARG A 88 12.70 -2.38 0.13
N THR A 89 13.90 -2.73 0.58
CA THR A 89 14.41 -4.12 0.58
C THR A 89 13.71 -5.01 1.61
N GLY A 90 13.04 -4.42 2.60
CA GLY A 90 12.11 -5.07 3.51
C GLY A 90 10.85 -4.23 3.52
N HIS A 91 9.72 -4.78 3.09
CA HIS A 91 8.47 -4.07 3.16
C HIS A 91 7.70 -4.44 4.42
N ASP A 92 6.83 -3.55 4.81
CA ASP A 92 5.89 -3.79 5.87
C ASP A 92 4.96 -4.94 5.39
N ASP A 93 4.72 -5.96 6.21
CA ASP A 93 3.75 -7.02 5.86
C ASP A 93 2.33 -6.52 6.06
N ILE A 94 2.14 -5.70 7.09
CA ILE A 94 0.88 -5.03 7.40
C ILE A 94 1.16 -3.54 7.60
N VAL A 95 0.31 -2.67 7.07
CA VAL A 95 0.24 -1.27 7.47
C VAL A 95 -0.91 -1.08 8.44
N ALA A 96 -0.61 -0.51 9.60
CA ALA A 96 -1.58 -0.10 10.60
C ALA A 96 -1.78 1.42 10.52
N MET A 97 -3.02 1.84 10.50
CA MET A 97 -3.42 3.24 10.39
C MET A 97 -4.49 3.55 11.44
N TYR A 98 -4.19 4.47 12.35
CA TYR A 98 -5.11 4.96 13.35
C TYR A 98 -5.58 6.37 13.02
N MET A 99 -6.89 6.59 12.96
CA MET A 99 -7.46 7.91 12.70
C MET A 99 -7.59 8.71 13.99
N HIS A 100 -6.61 9.58 14.24
CA HIS A 100 -6.63 10.49 15.39
C HIS A 100 -7.60 11.65 15.19
N GLN A 101 -7.60 12.24 13.99
CA GLN A 101 -8.49 13.33 13.60
C GLN A 101 -8.95 13.15 12.15
N THR A 102 -10.25 13.10 11.93
CA THR A 102 -10.87 13.02 10.60
C THR A 102 -10.84 14.37 9.90
N ALA A 103 -10.79 14.35 8.56
CA ALA A 103 -10.96 15.53 7.73
C ALA A 103 -12.38 16.13 7.89
N GLU A 104 -12.52 17.40 7.51
CA GLU A 104 -13.84 18.03 7.41
C GLU A 104 -14.66 17.45 6.27
N SER A 105 -14.01 17.14 5.14
CA SER A 105 -14.61 16.42 4.02
C SER A 105 -13.58 15.62 3.24
N GLY A 106 -14.00 14.53 2.62
CA GLY A 106 -13.14 13.64 1.84
C GLY A 106 -12.15 12.85 2.69
N GLY A 107 -11.04 12.44 2.09
CA GLY A 107 -9.97 11.69 2.75
C GLY A 107 -10.30 10.21 2.95
N ASP A 108 -11.32 9.69 2.28
CA ASP A 108 -11.66 8.28 2.27
C ASP A 108 -10.50 7.47 1.70
N THR A 109 -10.30 6.27 2.22
CA THR A 109 -9.21 5.40 1.79
C THR A 109 -9.79 4.15 1.13
N TYR A 110 -9.23 3.81 -0.03
CA TYR A 110 -9.65 2.66 -0.82
C TYR A 110 -8.57 1.58 -0.74
N PHE A 111 -9.01 0.34 -0.71
CA PHE A 111 -8.16 -0.85 -0.62
C PHE A 111 -8.55 -1.83 -1.70
N THR A 112 -7.56 -2.45 -2.37
CA THR A 112 -7.80 -3.53 -3.33
C THR A 112 -7.66 -4.89 -2.65
N ASP A 113 -8.31 -5.90 -3.21
CA ASP A 113 -8.12 -7.31 -2.86
C ASP A 113 -7.53 -8.05 -4.07
N HIS A 114 -6.20 -8.07 -4.15
CA HIS A 114 -5.48 -8.75 -5.23
C HIS A 114 -5.50 -10.27 -5.08
N GLN A 115 -5.83 -10.82 -3.91
CA GLN A 115 -6.03 -12.25 -3.72
C GLN A 115 -7.28 -12.72 -4.48
N ARG A 116 -8.43 -12.03 -4.25
CA ARG A 116 -9.66 -12.34 -4.98
C ARG A 116 -9.54 -12.04 -6.47
N ALA A 117 -8.86 -10.95 -6.82
CA ALA A 117 -8.57 -10.66 -8.22
C ALA A 117 -7.72 -11.77 -8.85
N TRP A 118 -6.76 -12.34 -8.13
CA TRP A 118 -5.99 -13.49 -8.59
C TRP A 118 -6.86 -14.71 -8.79
N ASP A 119 -7.73 -15.03 -7.84
CA ASP A 119 -8.60 -16.20 -7.91
C ASP A 119 -9.50 -16.17 -9.17
N ASP A 120 -9.97 -14.99 -9.55
CA ASP A 120 -10.84 -14.75 -10.71
C ASP A 120 -10.10 -14.64 -12.05
N LEU A 121 -8.76 -14.64 -12.09
CA LEU A 121 -8.02 -14.63 -13.35
C LEU A 121 -8.13 -15.95 -14.10
N ASP A 122 -8.10 -15.86 -15.43
CA ASP A 122 -7.97 -17.03 -16.29
C ASP A 122 -6.59 -17.73 -16.11
N GLU A 123 -6.54 -19.04 -16.28
CA GLU A 123 -5.35 -19.84 -16.06
C GLU A 123 -4.20 -19.51 -17.02
N GLU A 124 -4.49 -19.06 -18.24
CA GLU A 124 -3.45 -18.61 -19.16
C GLU A 124 -2.71 -17.40 -18.60
N THR A 125 -3.44 -16.39 -18.12
CA THR A 125 -2.88 -15.21 -17.47
C THR A 125 -2.13 -15.57 -16.19
N LYS A 126 -2.67 -16.45 -15.35
CA LYS A 126 -2.01 -16.95 -14.15
C LYS A 126 -0.65 -17.58 -14.47
N ASN A 127 -0.59 -18.38 -15.50
CA ASN A 127 0.65 -19.04 -15.92
C ASN A 127 1.69 -18.02 -16.41
N ILE A 128 1.28 -17.00 -17.17
CA ILE A 128 2.16 -15.90 -17.54
C ILE A 128 2.69 -15.19 -16.30
N CYS A 129 1.80 -14.83 -15.36
CA CYS A 129 2.18 -14.15 -14.11
C CYS A 129 3.19 -14.94 -13.26
N ARG A 130 3.04 -16.27 -13.18
CA ARG A 130 4.00 -17.14 -12.47
C ARG A 130 5.36 -17.21 -13.15
N SER A 131 5.42 -17.01 -14.46
CA SER A 131 6.66 -17.13 -15.25
C SER A 131 7.51 -15.84 -15.27
N VAL A 132 6.94 -14.69 -14.89
CA VAL A 132 7.58 -13.39 -15.00
C VAL A 132 7.95 -12.81 -13.63
N LYS A 133 8.94 -11.92 -13.63
CA LYS A 133 9.23 -11.05 -12.49
C LYS A 133 8.98 -9.60 -12.88
N SER A 134 8.44 -8.82 -11.97
CA SER A 134 8.28 -7.39 -12.16
C SER A 134 9.63 -6.68 -12.06
N LYS A 135 9.86 -5.75 -12.97
CA LYS A 135 10.95 -4.78 -12.92
C LYS A 135 10.38 -3.51 -12.29
N THR A 136 10.80 -3.17 -11.09
CA THR A 136 10.28 -2.01 -10.36
C THR A 136 11.36 -0.97 -10.13
N VAL A 137 10.95 0.25 -9.85
CA VAL A 137 11.84 1.37 -9.53
C VAL A 137 11.45 2.01 -8.20
N THR A 138 12.43 2.64 -7.57
CA THR A 138 12.20 3.56 -6.46
C THR A 138 12.71 4.94 -6.82
N TYR A 139 12.08 5.96 -6.27
CA TYR A 139 12.50 7.34 -6.51
C TYR A 139 13.60 7.76 -5.53
N THR A 140 14.55 8.55 -6.01
CA THR A 140 15.63 9.06 -5.15
C THR A 140 15.12 10.10 -4.17
N SER A 141 15.81 10.25 -3.05
CA SER A 141 15.49 11.25 -2.02
C SER A 141 15.46 12.68 -2.57
N LYS A 142 16.30 12.98 -3.57
CA LYS A 142 16.36 14.29 -4.21
C LYS A 142 15.03 14.63 -4.92
N MET A 143 14.44 13.66 -5.61
CA MET A 143 13.14 13.85 -6.24
C MET A 143 12.03 14.02 -5.21
N LYS A 144 12.11 13.29 -4.09
CA LYS A 144 11.15 13.44 -2.98
C LYS A 144 11.14 14.84 -2.39
N LEU A 145 12.28 15.53 -2.34
CA LEU A 145 12.39 16.85 -1.76
C LEU A 145 12.06 18.00 -2.74
N GLU A 146 12.38 17.84 -4.02
CA GLU A 146 12.33 18.96 -4.98
C GLU A 146 11.03 19.06 -5.80
N LYS A 147 10.28 17.96 -5.99
CA LYS A 147 9.19 17.92 -6.99
C LYS A 147 8.02 17.03 -6.65
N MET A 148 7.76 16.72 -5.39
CA MET A 148 6.65 15.86 -5.06
C MET A 148 5.28 16.46 -5.37
N HIS A 149 4.96 16.49 -6.64
CA HIS A 149 3.59 16.30 -7.06
C HIS A 149 3.34 14.78 -7.09
N TYR A 150 2.77 14.25 -6.05
CA TYR A 150 2.43 12.84 -5.93
C TYR A 150 1.69 12.33 -7.16
N LYS A 151 0.80 13.15 -7.70
CA LYS A 151 0.07 12.91 -8.93
C LYS A 151 0.98 12.64 -10.14
N ASN A 152 2.13 13.31 -10.23
CA ASN A 152 3.07 13.13 -11.35
C ASN A 152 4.04 11.95 -11.14
N VAL A 153 4.23 11.51 -9.89
CA VAL A 153 5.14 10.41 -9.56
C VAL A 153 4.46 9.05 -9.74
N PHE A 154 3.15 8.99 -9.48
CA PHE A 154 2.36 7.76 -9.52
C PHE A 154 1.26 7.79 -10.60
N SER A 155 1.28 8.75 -11.53
CA SER A 155 0.28 8.81 -12.59
C SER A 155 0.50 7.71 -13.63
N ASP A 156 -0.59 7.20 -14.15
CA ASP A 156 -0.61 6.21 -15.21
C ASP A 156 0.11 6.65 -16.47
N GLU A 157 -0.15 7.90 -16.87
CA GLU A 157 0.44 8.49 -18.05
C GLU A 157 1.96 8.46 -17.98
N ARG A 158 2.53 8.75 -16.82
CA ARG A 158 3.96 8.67 -16.64
C ARG A 158 4.48 7.25 -16.64
N THR A 159 3.80 6.34 -15.96
CA THR A 159 4.17 4.92 -15.96
C THR A 159 4.16 4.38 -17.37
N MET A 160 3.19 4.78 -18.18
CA MET A 160 3.06 4.34 -19.56
C MET A 160 4.07 4.97 -20.50
N MET A 161 4.30 6.25 -20.41
CA MET A 161 5.34 6.92 -21.23
C MET A 161 6.74 6.41 -20.91
N GLU A 162 6.96 5.93 -19.70
CA GLU A 162 8.22 5.39 -19.23
C GLU A 162 8.25 3.86 -19.16
N PHE A 163 7.30 3.17 -19.80
CA PHE A 163 7.32 1.71 -19.97
C PHE A 163 8.42 1.31 -20.97
N ARG A 164 9.61 1.71 -20.65
CA ARG A 164 10.83 1.47 -21.38
C ARG A 164 11.68 0.48 -20.59
N ASP A 165 12.62 -0.05 -21.26
CA ASP A 165 13.62 -0.88 -20.60
C ASP A 165 14.18 -0.10 -19.40
N ILE A 166 14.18 -0.71 -18.22
CA ILE A 166 14.64 -0.09 -16.97
C ILE A 166 16.07 0.39 -17.04
N ASP A 167 16.83 -0.11 -18.02
CA ASP A 167 18.18 0.35 -18.31
C ASP A 167 18.24 1.79 -18.87
N GLY A 168 17.10 2.33 -19.33
CA GLY A 168 16.94 3.74 -19.68
C GLY A 168 16.70 4.62 -18.46
N LYS A 169 17.77 5.02 -17.79
CA LYS A 169 17.73 5.78 -16.54
C LYS A 169 17.13 7.18 -16.70
N THR A 170 16.07 7.49 -15.96
CA THR A 170 15.89 8.86 -15.53
C THR A 170 16.80 9.11 -14.31
N SER A 171 17.32 10.31 -14.17
CA SER A 171 18.20 10.69 -13.04
C SER A 171 17.55 10.55 -11.65
N PHE A 172 16.28 10.21 -11.60
CA PHE A 172 15.45 10.14 -10.40
C PHE A 172 15.04 8.72 -10.00
N GLU A 173 15.20 7.76 -10.89
CA GLU A 173 14.79 6.38 -10.67
C GLU A 173 15.99 5.49 -10.34
N LYS A 174 15.82 4.66 -9.34
CA LYS A 174 16.78 3.62 -8.99
C LYS A 174 16.09 2.28 -9.13
N GLN A 175 16.70 1.36 -9.84
CA GLN A 175 16.21 -0.01 -9.93
C GLN A 175 16.16 -0.66 -8.56
N THR A 176 15.09 -1.41 -8.32
CA THR A 176 14.97 -2.31 -7.19
C THR A 176 15.23 -3.75 -7.63
N PRO A 177 15.54 -4.66 -6.70
CA PRO A 177 15.58 -6.08 -7.03
C PRO A 177 14.29 -6.53 -7.72
N ARG A 178 14.41 -7.37 -8.73
CA ARG A 178 13.26 -7.96 -9.42
C ARG A 178 12.46 -8.80 -8.45
N LYS A 179 11.14 -8.61 -8.45
CA LYS A 179 10.23 -9.33 -7.55
C LYS A 179 9.30 -10.24 -8.36
N ASP A 180 8.99 -11.38 -7.81
CA ASP A 180 7.96 -12.25 -8.36
C ASP A 180 6.63 -11.49 -8.39
N LEU A 181 5.89 -11.67 -9.47
CA LEU A 181 4.58 -11.05 -9.62
C LEU A 181 3.51 -11.81 -8.84
N VAL A 182 3.75 -13.09 -8.64
CA VAL A 182 2.91 -13.98 -7.82
C VAL A 182 3.67 -14.38 -6.57
N THR A 183 3.06 -14.21 -5.42
CA THR A 183 3.67 -14.52 -4.12
C THR A 183 2.67 -15.28 -3.25
N ASN A 184 3.19 -16.09 -2.34
CA ASN A 184 2.37 -16.69 -1.30
C ASN A 184 2.18 -15.71 -0.14
N HIS A 185 0.96 -15.57 0.30
CA HIS A 185 0.64 -14.68 1.42
C HIS A 185 1.19 -15.23 2.74
N PRO A 186 1.87 -14.41 3.56
CA PRO A 186 2.57 -14.92 4.74
C PRO A 186 1.65 -15.49 5.84
N ILE A 187 0.38 -15.10 5.87
CA ILE A 187 -0.57 -15.56 6.89
C ILE A 187 -1.29 -16.84 6.44
N ASN A 188 -1.87 -16.85 5.24
CA ASN A 188 -2.74 -17.95 4.78
C ASN A 188 -2.10 -18.87 3.72
N ASN A 189 -0.87 -18.55 3.30
CA ASN A 189 -0.09 -19.28 2.28
C ASN A 189 -0.77 -19.43 0.90
N LYS A 190 -1.79 -18.62 0.59
CA LYS A 190 -2.43 -18.60 -0.72
C LYS A 190 -1.62 -17.80 -1.72
N GLU A 191 -1.59 -18.24 -2.97
CA GLU A 191 -1.05 -17.44 -4.08
C GLU A 191 -1.90 -16.18 -4.30
N GLY A 192 -1.25 -15.08 -4.66
CA GLY A 192 -1.91 -13.86 -5.05
C GLY A 192 -0.97 -12.91 -5.77
N LEU A 193 -1.51 -11.83 -6.31
CA LEU A 193 -0.74 -10.85 -7.06
C LEU A 193 -0.05 -9.86 -6.12
N TYR A 194 1.28 -9.77 -6.21
CA TYR A 194 2.03 -8.61 -5.75
C TYR A 194 2.18 -7.63 -6.92
N TYR A 195 1.21 -6.73 -7.06
CA TYR A 195 1.12 -5.88 -8.24
C TYR A 195 1.04 -4.38 -7.92
N PRO A 196 2.12 -3.76 -7.41
CA PRO A 196 2.21 -2.32 -7.21
C PRO A 196 2.47 -1.61 -8.55
N TRP A 197 1.47 -1.57 -9.42
CA TRP A 197 1.58 -1.16 -10.82
C TRP A 197 2.21 0.23 -11.01
N SER A 198 2.02 1.16 -10.08
CA SER A 198 2.56 2.53 -10.18
C SER A 198 4.10 2.59 -10.22
N VAL A 199 4.79 1.58 -9.70
CA VAL A 199 6.26 1.49 -9.71
C VAL A 199 6.81 0.45 -10.68
N ILE A 200 5.95 -0.30 -11.37
CA ILE A 200 6.37 -1.27 -12.37
C ILE A 200 6.79 -0.55 -13.65
N ARG A 201 7.92 -0.98 -14.23
CA ARG A 201 8.49 -0.48 -15.49
C ARG A 201 8.69 -1.58 -16.50
N GLY A 202 8.25 -2.77 -16.23
CA GLY A 202 8.31 -3.89 -17.15
C GLY A 202 8.27 -5.24 -16.45
N PHE A 203 8.31 -6.29 -17.26
CA PHE A 203 8.34 -7.68 -16.84
C PHE A 203 9.49 -8.41 -17.52
N THR A 204 10.01 -9.46 -16.88
CA THR A 204 11.06 -10.29 -17.48
C THR A 204 10.45 -11.27 -18.49
N GLY A 205 11.23 -11.63 -19.53
CA GLY A 205 10.86 -12.72 -20.44
C GLY A 205 9.75 -12.41 -21.45
N LEU A 206 9.23 -11.18 -21.47
CA LEU A 206 8.19 -10.73 -22.39
C LEU A 206 8.74 -9.64 -23.32
N ASP A 207 8.29 -9.61 -24.58
CA ASP A 207 8.52 -8.49 -25.46
C ASP A 207 7.69 -7.26 -25.04
N ARG A 208 7.89 -6.13 -25.70
CA ARG A 208 7.27 -4.86 -25.33
C ARG A 208 5.74 -4.90 -25.37
N ASP A 209 5.17 -5.49 -26.40
CA ASP A 209 3.72 -5.52 -26.60
C ASP A 209 3.05 -6.46 -25.60
N GLN A 210 3.67 -7.60 -25.33
CA GLN A 210 3.27 -8.54 -24.29
C GLN A 210 3.32 -7.89 -22.89
N GLN A 211 4.38 -7.11 -22.62
CA GLN A 211 4.49 -6.39 -21.34
C GLN A 211 3.36 -5.36 -21.18
N HIS A 212 3.07 -4.59 -22.22
CA HIS A 212 1.96 -3.62 -22.21
C HIS A 212 0.62 -4.32 -22.02
N SER A 213 0.36 -5.38 -22.77
CA SER A 213 -0.86 -6.16 -22.67
C SER A 213 -1.07 -6.69 -21.26
N LEU A 214 -0.05 -7.32 -20.68
CA LEU A 214 -0.10 -7.87 -19.33
C LEU A 214 -0.32 -6.76 -18.28
N TYR A 215 0.40 -5.65 -18.40
CA TYR A 215 0.28 -4.52 -17.49
C TYR A 215 -1.15 -3.99 -17.42
N TYR A 216 -1.75 -3.68 -18.57
CA TYR A 216 -3.12 -3.16 -18.59
C TYR A 216 -4.16 -4.21 -18.24
N LYS A 217 -3.97 -5.45 -18.67
CA LYS A 217 -4.87 -6.54 -18.30
C LYS A 217 -4.97 -6.67 -16.79
N LEU A 218 -3.83 -6.73 -16.10
CA LEU A 218 -3.79 -6.84 -14.66
C LEU A 218 -4.30 -5.58 -13.95
N LYS A 219 -3.92 -4.39 -14.43
CA LYS A 219 -4.38 -3.15 -13.85
C LYS A 219 -5.89 -3.01 -13.92
N ASN A 220 -6.47 -3.16 -15.10
CA ASN A 220 -7.92 -3.06 -15.30
C ASN A 220 -8.67 -4.15 -14.55
N HIS A 221 -8.08 -5.33 -14.44
CA HIS A 221 -8.67 -6.43 -13.70
C HIS A 221 -8.68 -6.18 -12.20
N THR A 222 -7.54 -5.79 -11.62
CA THR A 222 -7.42 -5.57 -10.16
C THR A 222 -8.16 -4.33 -9.65
N LEU A 223 -8.50 -3.38 -10.53
CA LEU A 223 -9.24 -2.16 -10.20
C LEU A 223 -10.74 -2.25 -10.49
N GLN A 224 -11.30 -3.45 -10.73
CA GLN A 224 -12.74 -3.62 -10.79
C GLN A 224 -13.37 -3.35 -9.41
N GLU A 225 -14.53 -2.71 -9.39
CA GLU A 225 -15.24 -2.33 -8.15
C GLU A 225 -15.45 -3.51 -7.18
N LYS A 226 -15.66 -4.72 -7.70
CA LYS A 226 -15.86 -5.94 -6.89
C LYS A 226 -14.64 -6.33 -6.04
N TYR A 227 -13.46 -5.76 -6.33
CA TYR A 227 -12.22 -5.97 -5.56
C TYR A 227 -11.82 -4.77 -4.74
N ILE A 228 -12.62 -3.70 -4.76
CA ILE A 228 -12.29 -2.45 -4.06
C ILE A 228 -13.20 -2.28 -2.86
N TYR A 229 -12.60 -2.02 -1.71
CA TYR A 229 -13.27 -1.57 -0.51
C TYR A 229 -12.95 -0.10 -0.27
N MET A 230 -13.98 0.72 -0.08
CA MET A 230 -13.86 2.13 0.34
C MET A 230 -14.12 2.21 1.84
N HIS A 231 -13.16 2.74 2.57
CA HIS A 231 -13.26 3.01 3.99
C HIS A 231 -13.53 4.50 4.24
N LYS A 232 -14.70 4.77 4.76
CA LYS A 232 -15.04 6.09 5.30
C LYS A 232 -14.61 6.13 6.77
N TRP A 233 -13.65 6.99 7.06
CA TRP A 233 -13.04 7.07 8.36
C TRP A 233 -13.97 7.61 9.45
N GLU A 234 -13.99 6.94 10.56
CA GLU A 234 -14.46 7.49 11.82
C GLU A 234 -13.27 7.74 12.76
N ARG A 235 -13.40 8.72 13.65
CA ARG A 235 -12.36 8.94 14.66
C ARG A 235 -12.18 7.67 15.51
N ASN A 236 -10.95 7.37 15.85
CA ASN A 236 -10.52 6.18 16.58
C ASN A 236 -10.55 4.85 15.80
N ASP A 237 -10.92 4.85 14.53
CA ASP A 237 -10.74 3.66 13.69
C ASP A 237 -9.26 3.27 13.61
N ILE A 238 -9.00 1.97 13.74
CA ILE A 238 -7.74 1.37 13.35
C ILE A 238 -8.01 0.55 12.10
N VAL A 239 -7.31 0.86 11.00
CA VAL A 239 -7.33 0.05 9.79
C VAL A 239 -6.00 -0.69 9.67
N LEU A 240 -6.09 -2.00 9.54
CA LEU A 240 -4.96 -2.90 9.32
C LEU A 240 -5.09 -3.45 7.90
N SER A 241 -4.11 -3.16 7.05
CA SER A 241 -4.15 -3.58 5.64
C SER A 241 -2.92 -4.39 5.29
N ASP A 242 -3.16 -5.52 4.64
CA ASP A 242 -2.15 -6.34 4.00
C ASP A 242 -1.36 -5.55 2.96
N GLN A 243 -0.06 -5.78 2.89
CA GLN A 243 0.82 -5.11 1.92
C GLN A 243 1.38 -6.07 0.86
N HIS A 244 1.00 -7.34 0.91
CA HIS A 244 1.38 -8.34 -0.09
C HIS A 244 0.41 -8.38 -1.27
N HIS A 245 -0.88 -8.48 -0.96
CA HIS A 245 -1.93 -8.64 -1.97
C HIS A 245 -3.00 -7.54 -1.89
N SER A 246 -2.59 -6.33 -1.47
CA SER A 246 -3.44 -5.15 -1.47
C SER A 246 -2.66 -3.89 -1.83
N LEU A 247 -3.33 -2.96 -2.45
CA LEU A 247 -2.91 -1.57 -2.59
C LEU A 247 -3.93 -0.68 -1.90
N HIS A 248 -3.50 0.52 -1.54
CA HIS A 248 -4.42 1.53 -1.03
C HIS A 248 -4.17 2.89 -1.69
N ARG A 249 -5.23 3.68 -1.76
CA ARG A 249 -5.22 5.07 -2.19
C ARG A 249 -6.09 5.92 -1.26
N ARG A 250 -5.90 7.22 -1.27
CA ARG A 250 -6.73 8.16 -0.51
C ARG A 250 -7.24 9.25 -1.42
N ASP A 251 -8.52 9.59 -1.28
CA ASP A 251 -9.09 10.76 -1.92
C ASP A 251 -8.53 12.07 -1.34
N ALA A 252 -8.67 13.15 -2.11
CA ALA A 252 -8.44 14.50 -1.62
C ALA A 252 -9.32 14.79 -0.39
N TYR A 253 -8.87 15.72 0.45
CA TYR A 253 -9.64 16.12 1.65
C TYR A 253 -9.46 17.60 1.96
N THR A 254 -10.37 18.12 2.76
CA THR A 254 -10.30 19.49 3.30
C THR A 254 -10.24 19.47 4.83
N GLY A 255 -9.75 20.54 5.40
CA GLY A 255 -9.60 20.69 6.85
C GLY A 255 -8.42 19.89 7.42
N ASP A 256 -8.30 19.94 8.74
CA ASP A 256 -7.25 19.22 9.45
C ASP A 256 -7.55 17.72 9.48
N ARG A 257 -6.55 16.94 9.17
CA ARG A 257 -6.58 15.47 9.23
C ARG A 257 -5.28 14.96 9.81
N GLU A 258 -5.37 14.11 10.83
CA GLU A 258 -4.19 13.46 11.39
C GLU A 258 -4.44 11.95 11.51
N LEU A 259 -3.57 11.17 10.86
CA LEU A 259 -3.54 9.73 10.91
C LEU A 259 -2.18 9.29 11.42
N TRP A 260 -2.14 8.31 12.33
CA TRP A 260 -0.91 7.71 12.81
C TRP A 260 -0.70 6.36 12.13
N ARG A 261 0.43 6.22 11.48
CA ARG A 261 0.76 5.04 10.69
C ARG A 261 1.92 4.26 11.32
N ALA A 262 1.82 2.94 11.34
CA ALA A 262 2.90 2.03 11.64
C ALA A 262 3.07 0.99 10.52
N GLY A 263 4.29 0.48 10.36
CA GLY A 263 4.55 -0.73 9.59
C GLY A 263 4.78 -1.89 10.56
N ILE A 264 4.27 -3.06 10.23
CA ILE A 264 4.39 -4.28 11.03
C ILE A 264 4.99 -5.38 10.15
N CYS A 265 6.07 -6.01 10.62
CA CYS A 265 6.63 -7.23 10.06
C CYS A 265 6.10 -8.45 10.79
N LEU A 266 5.55 -9.41 10.05
CA LEU A 266 5.22 -10.72 10.57
C LEU A 266 6.52 -11.51 10.87
N ARG A 267 6.53 -12.25 11.95
CA ARG A 267 7.69 -13.03 12.41
C ARG A 267 7.67 -14.44 11.87
#